data_8c2377b73be97aa56e8212da68743843
#
_entry.id   8c2377b73be97aa56e8212da68743843
#
_cell.length_a   1.000
_cell.length_b   1.000
_cell.length_c   1.000
_cell.angle_alpha   90.00
_cell.angle_beta   90.00
_cell.angle_gamma   90.00
#
_symmetry.space_group_name_H-M   'P 1'
#
loop_
_entity.id
_entity.type
_entity.pdbx_description
1 polymer ?
#
loop_
_entity_poly.entity_id
_entity_poly.type
_entity_poly.pdbx_seq_one_letter_code
_entity_poly.pdbx_strand_id
1 'polypeptide(L)'
;MKLKIWLGRIIPLVIIALGEIVLYCNLFKWLTTSFVFIEIVLHILSILIVLNIVRTSRHLSSDLMWIILIMLFPVFGTFVYVLMLLSLLFGKTFRNIIKEQKKASSNYIQDESIIDEIRNDNPDYVSQLAFLHEEGFPIYRNTDFEYYAPCENGFNVMLEELKKAENYIFMEYFIIEEGFMFNSILSILEEKVKQGVEVRIMYDDMGSLGTLPASYAKQLEKKGIKAVSFNRISPIINTIMNHRDHRKILIIDGKVAFSGGANLADEYINKKVKHGHWMDNIICIKGKAVWSYLVMFLTNWNALRHEDFDYSVFKNEDVVDETLFDGYIAPYAETPLDEELTGQSVYEDLLNSANKYVYIMTPYLIIDSEMINTLIHTAKKGVDVRIIMPGIADKQLSLIHI
;
A
#
# COMPACT_ATOMS: atom_id res chain seq x y z
N MET A 1 -22.27 11.92 12.38
CA MET A 1 -21.08 11.05 12.46
C MET A 1 -19.80 11.85 12.19
N LYS A 2 -19.62 12.53 11.05
CA LYS A 2 -18.39 13.30 10.71
C LYS A 2 -17.93 14.27 11.80
N LEU A 3 -18.82 15.06 12.40
CA LEU A 3 -18.46 16.01 13.48
C LEU A 3 -17.89 15.31 14.72
N LYS A 4 -18.41 14.14 15.11
CA LYS A 4 -17.87 13.35 16.24
C LYS A 4 -16.47 12.80 15.95
N ILE A 5 -16.19 12.45 14.70
CA ILE A 5 -14.85 12.00 14.26
C ILE A 5 -13.86 13.16 14.31
N TRP A 6 -14.24 14.34 13.80
CA TRP A 6 -13.40 15.53 13.86
C TRP A 6 -13.08 15.95 15.29
N LEU A 7 -14.09 16.06 16.17
CA LEU A 7 -13.91 16.46 17.55
C LEU A 7 -13.13 15.40 18.37
N GLY A 8 -13.39 14.11 18.13
CA GLY A 8 -12.81 13.03 18.93
C GLY A 8 -11.46 12.55 18.47
N ARG A 9 -11.04 12.86 17.24
CA ARG A 9 -9.84 12.26 16.66
C ARG A 9 -8.92 13.30 16.01
N ILE A 10 -9.41 14.15 15.13
CA ILE A 10 -8.60 15.07 14.36
C ILE A 10 -8.18 16.30 15.18
N ILE A 11 -9.12 16.96 15.86
CA ILE A 11 -8.80 18.16 16.66
C ILE A 11 -7.79 17.88 17.76
N PRO A 12 -7.91 16.81 18.58
CA PRO A 12 -6.90 16.49 19.57
C PRO A 12 -5.52 16.24 18.99
N LEU A 13 -5.43 15.54 17.84
CA LEU A 13 -4.16 15.30 17.17
C LEU A 13 -3.49 16.62 16.72
N VAL A 14 -4.26 17.53 16.12
CA VAL A 14 -3.76 18.84 15.68
C VAL A 14 -3.28 19.68 16.88
N ILE A 15 -4.04 19.70 17.98
CA ILE A 15 -3.67 20.45 19.19
C ILE A 15 -2.36 19.91 19.79
N ILE A 16 -2.22 18.59 19.88
CA ILE A 16 -1.00 17.96 20.41
C ILE A 16 0.19 18.25 19.50
N ALA A 17 0.03 18.08 18.17
CA ALA A 17 1.10 18.37 17.22
C ALA A 17 1.56 19.85 17.27
N LEU A 18 0.62 20.80 17.37
CA LEU A 18 0.97 22.22 17.57
C LEU A 18 1.69 22.45 18.92
N GLY A 19 1.25 21.80 19.98
CA GLY A 19 1.92 21.86 21.28
C GLY A 19 3.35 21.32 21.24
N GLU A 20 3.58 20.20 20.55
CA GLU A 20 4.93 19.65 20.35
C GLU A 20 5.81 20.59 19.55
N ILE A 21 5.32 21.20 18.46
CA ILE A 21 6.08 22.16 17.67
C ILE A 21 6.51 23.36 18.56
N VAL A 22 5.60 23.93 19.33
CA VAL A 22 5.89 25.05 20.24
C VAL A 22 6.92 24.65 21.31
N LEU A 23 6.78 23.46 21.89
CA LEU A 23 7.72 22.93 22.89
C LEU A 23 9.11 22.76 22.28
N TYR A 24 9.21 22.13 21.11
CA TYR A 24 10.49 21.92 20.42
C TYR A 24 11.16 23.25 20.01
N CYS A 25 10.39 24.22 19.50
CA CYS A 25 10.92 25.53 19.16
C CYS A 25 11.48 26.28 20.39
N ASN A 26 10.79 26.19 21.53
CA ASN A 26 11.26 26.85 22.77
C ASN A 26 12.49 26.13 23.36
N LEU A 27 12.48 24.81 23.43
CA LEU A 27 13.61 24.01 23.87
C LEU A 27 14.84 24.28 23.03
N PHE A 28 14.63 24.35 21.72
CA PHE A 28 15.67 24.60 20.73
C PHE A 28 16.28 26.02 20.89
N LYS A 29 15.44 27.05 21.01
CA LYS A 29 15.88 28.43 21.25
C LYS A 29 16.68 28.54 22.57
N TRP A 30 16.26 27.84 23.61
CA TRP A 30 16.97 27.82 24.89
C TRP A 30 18.35 27.13 24.77
N LEU A 31 18.43 26.00 24.06
CA LEU A 31 19.69 25.28 23.81
C LEU A 31 20.69 26.13 23.02
N THR A 32 20.27 26.75 21.93
CA THR A 32 21.17 27.54 21.05
C THR A 32 21.65 28.85 21.72
N THR A 33 20.80 29.49 22.51
CA THR A 33 21.19 30.72 23.23
C THR A 33 22.10 30.47 24.43
N SER A 34 21.98 29.26 25.05
CA SER A 34 22.75 28.96 26.27
C SER A 34 24.09 28.27 25.99
N PHE A 35 24.29 27.65 24.82
CA PHE A 35 25.47 26.82 24.55
C PHE A 35 25.95 26.94 23.09
N VAL A 36 26.73 27.99 22.79
CA VAL A 36 27.32 28.22 21.44
C VAL A 36 28.14 27.00 20.94
N PHE A 37 28.79 26.27 21.83
CA PHE A 37 29.55 25.09 21.46
C PHE A 37 28.64 23.99 20.89
N ILE A 38 27.45 23.81 21.46
CA ILE A 38 26.44 22.83 20.98
C ILE A 38 25.98 23.21 19.58
N GLU A 39 25.77 24.50 19.32
CA GLU A 39 25.38 25.01 18.01
C GLU A 39 26.43 24.68 16.93
N ILE A 40 27.71 24.88 17.22
CA ILE A 40 28.80 24.53 16.30
C ILE A 40 28.82 23.02 16.02
N VAL A 41 28.73 22.19 17.06
CA VAL A 41 28.70 20.73 16.90
C VAL A 41 27.52 20.29 16.03
N LEU A 42 26.34 20.86 16.25
CA LEU A 42 25.14 20.54 15.46
C LEU A 42 25.27 21.00 14.00
N HIS A 43 25.93 22.13 13.72
CA HIS A 43 26.22 22.55 12.34
C HIS A 43 27.18 21.59 11.64
N ILE A 44 28.25 21.16 12.32
CA ILE A 44 29.16 20.15 11.77
C ILE A 44 28.40 18.84 11.50
N LEU A 45 27.58 18.41 12.44
CA LEU A 45 26.78 17.20 12.29
C LEU A 45 25.79 17.32 11.11
N SER A 46 25.16 18.48 10.90
CA SER A 46 24.26 18.73 9.79
C SER A 46 24.97 18.57 8.43
N ILE A 47 26.20 19.10 8.32
CA ILE A 47 27.01 18.95 7.10
C ILE A 47 27.35 17.46 6.87
N LEU A 48 27.78 16.75 7.90
CA LEU A 48 28.09 15.31 7.79
C LEU A 48 26.87 14.49 7.39
N ILE A 49 25.69 14.80 7.93
CA ILE A 49 24.44 14.14 7.57
C ILE A 49 24.07 14.42 6.12
N VAL A 50 24.15 15.68 5.67
CA VAL A 50 23.87 16.02 4.25
C VAL A 50 24.83 15.28 3.32
N LEU A 51 26.13 15.26 3.63
CA LEU A 51 27.12 14.51 2.84
C LEU A 51 26.81 13.00 2.83
N ASN A 52 26.38 12.47 3.97
CA ASN A 52 25.98 11.06 4.03
C ASN A 52 24.72 10.78 3.19
N ILE A 53 23.69 11.64 3.27
CA ILE A 53 22.48 11.53 2.44
C ILE A 53 22.88 11.52 0.96
N VAL A 54 23.65 12.52 0.51
CA VAL A 54 24.09 12.61 -0.90
C VAL A 54 24.88 11.36 -1.34
N ARG A 55 25.71 10.82 -0.44
CA ARG A 55 26.52 9.64 -0.76
C ARG A 55 25.70 8.37 -0.86
N THR A 56 24.67 8.21 -0.02
CA THR A 56 23.88 6.97 0.11
C THR A 56 22.54 7.04 -0.61
N SER A 57 22.18 8.22 -1.13
CA SER A 57 20.90 8.43 -1.83
C SER A 57 20.80 7.53 -3.05
N ARG A 58 19.75 6.75 -3.09
CA ARG A 58 19.29 6.03 -4.28
C ARG A 58 18.19 6.82 -5.01
N HIS A 59 17.45 7.64 -4.27
CA HIS A 59 16.31 8.43 -4.76
C HIS A 59 16.48 9.90 -4.40
N LEU A 60 17.29 10.59 -5.19
CA LEU A 60 17.68 11.99 -4.92
C LEU A 60 16.46 12.93 -4.75
N SER A 61 15.36 12.66 -5.46
CA SER A 61 14.13 13.48 -5.39
C SER A 61 13.49 13.46 -4.00
N SER A 62 13.44 12.31 -3.32
CA SER A 62 12.91 12.18 -1.95
C SER A 62 13.87 12.75 -0.91
N ASP A 63 15.16 12.52 -1.11
CA ASP A 63 16.20 12.96 -0.18
C ASP A 63 16.49 14.48 -0.28
N LEU A 64 16.21 15.09 -1.42
CA LEU A 64 16.36 16.52 -1.65
C LEU A 64 15.55 17.36 -0.64
N MET A 65 14.36 16.92 -0.27
CA MET A 65 13.55 17.60 0.75
C MET A 65 14.26 17.64 2.10
N TRP A 66 14.93 16.54 2.50
CA TRP A 66 15.72 16.50 3.73
C TRP A 66 16.95 17.38 3.64
N ILE A 67 17.67 17.35 2.51
CA ILE A 67 18.83 18.21 2.27
C ILE A 67 18.44 19.67 2.39
N ILE A 68 17.35 20.10 1.72
CA ILE A 68 16.85 21.48 1.79
C ILE A 68 16.49 21.86 3.22
N LEU A 69 15.75 21.02 3.93
CA LEU A 69 15.34 21.29 5.32
C LEU A 69 16.55 21.45 6.25
N ILE A 70 17.55 20.56 6.13
CA ILE A 70 18.76 20.61 6.94
C ILE A 70 19.62 21.82 6.56
N MET A 71 19.72 22.19 5.28
CA MET A 71 20.50 23.35 4.85
C MET A 71 19.87 24.68 5.26
N LEU A 72 18.53 24.80 5.18
CA LEU A 72 17.82 26.01 5.60
C LEU A 72 17.77 26.18 7.12
N PHE A 73 17.64 25.07 7.84
CA PHE A 73 17.51 25.03 9.29
C PHE A 73 18.46 23.96 9.87
N PRO A 74 19.80 24.20 9.88
CA PRO A 74 20.77 23.14 10.15
C PRO A 74 20.53 22.39 11.45
N VAL A 75 20.25 23.09 12.52
CA VAL A 75 20.06 22.49 13.83
C VAL A 75 18.67 21.83 13.94
N PHE A 76 17.61 22.52 13.53
CA PHE A 76 16.25 21.99 13.56
C PHE A 76 16.07 20.83 12.58
N GLY A 77 16.50 21.00 11.33
CA GLY A 77 16.41 19.97 10.30
C GLY A 77 17.19 18.70 10.67
N THR A 78 18.41 18.88 11.20
CA THR A 78 19.20 17.75 11.72
C THR A 78 18.48 17.03 12.86
N PHE A 79 17.94 17.78 13.81
CA PHE A 79 17.19 17.20 14.94
C PHE A 79 15.98 16.38 14.46
N VAL A 80 15.19 16.94 13.57
CA VAL A 80 14.01 16.23 13.00
C VAL A 80 14.43 15.00 12.21
N TYR A 81 15.51 15.11 11.41
CA TYR A 81 16.05 13.98 10.66
C TYR A 81 16.54 12.85 11.57
N VAL A 82 17.30 13.21 12.63
CA VAL A 82 17.77 12.20 13.62
C VAL A 82 16.61 11.56 14.36
N LEU A 83 15.60 12.35 14.78
CA LEU A 83 14.38 11.79 15.38
C LEU A 83 13.67 10.81 14.44
N MET A 84 13.65 11.13 13.14
CA MET A 84 13.14 10.22 12.12
C MET A 84 13.90 8.90 12.12
N LEU A 85 15.23 8.95 11.99
CA LEU A 85 16.07 7.75 12.00
C LEU A 85 15.87 6.92 13.28
N LEU A 86 15.83 7.57 14.43
CA LEU A 86 15.58 6.91 15.70
C LEU A 86 14.20 6.25 15.72
N SER A 87 13.18 6.91 15.17
CA SER A 87 11.82 6.35 15.11
C SER A 87 11.75 5.09 14.25
N LEU A 88 12.52 5.02 13.16
CA LEU A 88 12.64 3.81 12.33
C LEU A 88 13.33 2.67 13.10
N LEU A 89 14.42 2.98 13.81
CA LEU A 89 15.17 1.98 14.58
C LEU A 89 14.36 1.41 15.76
N PHE A 90 13.56 2.25 16.43
CA PHE A 90 12.80 1.86 17.63
C PHE A 90 11.34 1.50 17.36
N GLY A 91 10.84 1.67 16.14
CA GLY A 91 9.47 1.36 15.73
C GLY A 91 9.17 -0.15 15.81
N LYS A 92 8.55 -0.60 16.91
CA LYS A 92 8.26 -2.02 17.16
C LYS A 92 7.42 -2.65 16.04
N THR A 93 6.41 -1.93 15.57
CA THR A 93 5.51 -2.40 14.50
C THR A 93 6.28 -2.70 13.21
N PHE A 94 7.17 -1.78 12.79
CA PHE A 94 7.94 -1.95 11.55
C PHE A 94 8.98 -3.06 11.65
N ARG A 95 9.65 -3.18 12.78
CA ARG A 95 10.55 -4.33 13.02
C ARG A 95 9.81 -5.66 12.93
N ASN A 96 8.57 -5.71 13.42
CA ASN A 96 7.75 -6.90 13.29
C ASN A 96 7.35 -7.15 11.83
N ILE A 97 6.96 -6.11 11.07
CA ILE A 97 6.65 -6.24 9.64
C ILE A 97 7.86 -6.77 8.88
N ILE A 98 9.05 -6.18 9.05
CA ILE A 98 10.30 -6.65 8.42
C ILE A 98 10.59 -8.11 8.80
N LYS A 99 10.40 -8.47 10.07
CA LYS A 99 10.59 -9.85 10.53
C LYS A 99 9.62 -10.82 9.83
N GLU A 100 8.34 -10.46 9.77
CA GLU A 100 7.32 -11.27 9.13
C GLU A 100 7.50 -11.33 7.60
N GLN A 101 7.95 -10.26 6.95
CA GLN A 101 8.31 -10.26 5.53
C GLN A 101 9.45 -11.26 5.23
N LYS A 102 10.51 -11.25 6.04
CA LYS A 102 11.59 -12.24 5.91
C LYS A 102 11.12 -13.68 6.11
N LYS A 103 10.15 -13.90 7.01
CA LYS A 103 9.53 -15.19 7.21
C LYS A 103 8.60 -15.56 6.05
N ALA A 104 7.89 -14.57 5.51
CA ALA A 104 6.96 -14.76 4.40
C ALA A 104 7.67 -15.20 3.10
N SER A 105 8.91 -14.79 2.87
CA SER A 105 9.66 -15.18 1.67
C SER A 105 9.78 -16.71 1.51
N SER A 106 9.85 -17.47 2.60
CA SER A 106 9.86 -18.93 2.55
C SER A 106 8.51 -19.57 2.18
N ASN A 107 7.43 -18.78 2.18
CA ASN A 107 6.09 -19.23 1.78
C ASN A 107 5.79 -18.94 0.30
N TYR A 108 6.62 -18.14 -0.36
CA TYR A 108 6.57 -17.94 -1.80
C TYR A 108 7.36 -19.06 -2.49
N ILE A 109 6.64 -20.04 -3.03
CA ILE A 109 7.26 -21.19 -3.70
C ILE A 109 7.05 -21.02 -5.20
N GLN A 110 8.16 -20.88 -5.93
CA GLN A 110 8.17 -20.85 -7.38
C GLN A 110 8.24 -22.25 -7.96
N ASP A 111 7.42 -22.52 -8.94
CA ASP A 111 7.58 -23.67 -9.84
C ASP A 111 8.55 -23.25 -10.97
N GLU A 112 9.78 -23.73 -10.90
CA GLU A 112 10.83 -23.37 -11.86
C GLU A 112 10.52 -23.81 -13.30
N SER A 113 9.67 -24.81 -13.48
CA SER A 113 9.24 -25.25 -14.81
C SER A 113 8.48 -24.15 -15.58
N ILE A 114 7.78 -23.25 -14.85
CA ILE A 114 7.10 -22.10 -15.42
C ILE A 114 8.10 -21.09 -16.00
N ILE A 115 9.21 -20.86 -15.31
CA ILE A 115 10.27 -19.95 -15.78
C ILE A 115 10.89 -20.48 -17.09
N ASP A 116 11.16 -21.78 -17.14
CA ASP A 116 11.72 -22.41 -18.35
C ASP A 116 10.71 -22.39 -19.51
N GLU A 117 9.43 -22.57 -19.24
CA GLU A 117 8.36 -22.45 -20.22
C GLU A 117 8.29 -21.02 -20.78
N ILE A 118 8.30 -19.98 -19.93
CA ILE A 118 8.28 -18.58 -20.37
C ILE A 118 9.47 -18.27 -21.27
N ARG A 119 10.67 -18.75 -20.91
CA ARG A 119 11.89 -18.55 -21.72
C ARG A 119 11.77 -19.14 -23.11
N ASN A 120 11.09 -20.27 -23.25
CA ASN A 120 10.94 -20.96 -24.51
C ASN A 120 9.80 -20.40 -25.37
N ASP A 121 8.65 -20.12 -24.77
CA ASP A 121 7.41 -19.82 -25.48
C ASP A 121 7.16 -18.32 -25.64
N ASN A 122 7.62 -17.50 -24.69
CA ASN A 122 7.36 -16.06 -24.66
C ASN A 122 8.60 -15.26 -24.20
N PRO A 123 9.69 -15.25 -24.98
CA PRO A 123 10.94 -14.60 -24.59
C PRO A 123 10.82 -13.10 -24.35
N ASP A 124 9.81 -12.44 -24.93
CA ASP A 124 9.55 -11.00 -24.76
C ASP A 124 9.10 -10.64 -23.34
N TYR A 125 8.54 -11.60 -22.60
CA TYR A 125 8.11 -11.41 -21.21
C TYR A 125 9.15 -11.84 -20.17
N VAL A 126 10.25 -12.44 -20.62
CA VAL A 126 11.27 -13.00 -19.72
C VAL A 126 11.85 -11.94 -18.80
N SER A 127 12.18 -10.74 -19.32
CA SER A 127 12.82 -9.70 -18.52
C SER A 127 11.95 -9.26 -17.34
N GLN A 128 10.68 -8.97 -17.59
CA GLN A 128 9.73 -8.51 -16.59
C GLN A 128 9.46 -9.56 -15.52
N LEU A 129 9.20 -10.79 -15.95
CA LEU A 129 8.87 -11.88 -15.04
C LEU A 129 10.11 -12.37 -14.30
N ALA A 130 11.30 -12.37 -14.93
CA ALA A 130 12.55 -12.70 -14.28
C ALA A 130 12.90 -11.70 -13.16
N PHE A 131 12.65 -10.40 -13.37
CA PHE A 131 12.84 -9.39 -12.33
C PHE A 131 11.96 -9.70 -11.10
N LEU A 132 10.66 -9.93 -11.29
CA LEU A 132 9.75 -10.27 -10.18
C LEU A 132 10.14 -11.57 -9.48
N HIS A 133 10.63 -12.55 -10.24
CA HIS A 133 11.12 -13.80 -9.67
C HIS A 133 12.37 -13.60 -8.80
N GLU A 134 13.35 -12.81 -9.26
CA GLU A 134 14.55 -12.47 -8.48
C GLU A 134 14.20 -11.68 -7.20
N GLU A 135 13.16 -10.83 -7.25
CA GLU A 135 12.60 -10.15 -6.08
C GLU A 135 11.79 -11.09 -5.15
N GLY A 136 11.69 -12.38 -5.50
CA GLY A 136 11.05 -13.40 -4.68
C GLY A 136 9.54 -13.49 -4.83
N PHE A 137 8.96 -12.90 -5.87
CA PHE A 137 7.52 -13.01 -6.18
C PHE A 137 7.26 -14.15 -7.16
N PRO A 138 6.46 -15.16 -6.79
CA PRO A 138 6.19 -16.28 -7.67
C PRO A 138 5.34 -15.90 -8.87
N ILE A 139 5.63 -16.58 -9.98
CA ILE A 139 4.85 -16.53 -11.21
C ILE A 139 3.99 -17.76 -11.27
N TYR A 140 2.71 -17.55 -11.52
CA TYR A 140 1.72 -18.61 -11.56
C TYR A 140 1.16 -18.81 -12.95
N ARG A 141 0.99 -20.05 -13.34
CA ARG A 141 0.05 -20.52 -14.35
C ARG A 141 -1.22 -21.03 -13.65
N ASN A 142 -2.18 -21.53 -14.37
CA ASN A 142 -3.39 -22.13 -13.82
C ASN A 142 -4.14 -21.18 -12.85
N THR A 143 -4.34 -19.94 -13.34
CA THR A 143 -5.05 -18.91 -12.59
C THR A 143 -5.91 -18.11 -13.57
N ASP A 144 -7.21 -18.14 -13.36
CA ASP A 144 -8.15 -17.31 -14.12
C ASP A 144 -8.22 -15.91 -13.51
N PHE A 145 -8.43 -14.91 -14.35
CA PHE A 145 -8.73 -13.57 -13.90
C PHE A 145 -9.84 -12.92 -14.71
N GLU A 146 -10.60 -12.06 -14.05
CA GLU A 146 -11.60 -11.22 -14.70
C GLU A 146 -11.39 -9.77 -14.28
N TYR A 147 -11.37 -8.87 -15.26
CA TYR A 147 -11.19 -7.43 -15.05
C TYR A 147 -12.52 -6.72 -15.17
N TYR A 148 -12.91 -5.99 -14.13
CA TYR A 148 -14.14 -5.22 -14.05
C TYR A 148 -13.86 -3.73 -14.02
N ALA A 149 -14.21 -3.03 -15.09
CA ALA A 149 -14.30 -1.60 -15.18
C ALA A 149 -15.62 -1.24 -15.87
N PRO A 150 -16.50 -0.45 -15.26
CA PRO A 150 -16.36 0.21 -13.95
C PRO A 150 -16.52 -0.75 -12.76
N CYS A 151 -16.14 -0.27 -11.56
CA CYS A 151 -16.15 -1.04 -10.30
C CYS A 151 -17.50 -1.64 -9.92
N GLU A 152 -18.62 -1.03 -10.32
CA GLU A 152 -19.96 -1.50 -9.99
C GLU A 152 -20.19 -2.95 -10.42
N ASN A 153 -19.61 -3.33 -11.57
CA ASN A 153 -19.72 -4.69 -12.08
C ASN A 153 -18.96 -5.67 -11.17
N GLY A 154 -17.72 -5.33 -10.80
CA GLY A 154 -16.89 -6.15 -9.91
C GLY A 154 -17.46 -6.22 -8.49
N PHE A 155 -18.11 -5.16 -8.01
CA PHE A 155 -18.74 -5.16 -6.70
C PHE A 155 -19.86 -6.19 -6.57
N ASN A 156 -20.69 -6.35 -7.60
CA ASN A 156 -21.74 -7.36 -7.61
C ASN A 156 -21.15 -8.77 -7.53
N VAL A 157 -20.10 -9.05 -8.30
CA VAL A 157 -19.38 -10.32 -8.27
C VAL A 157 -18.76 -10.57 -6.90
N MET A 158 -18.16 -9.54 -6.29
CA MET A 158 -17.61 -9.61 -4.93
C MET A 158 -18.68 -10.04 -3.90
N LEU A 159 -19.88 -9.47 -3.96
CA LEU A 159 -20.97 -9.86 -3.07
C LEU A 159 -21.41 -11.31 -3.27
N GLU A 160 -21.44 -11.79 -4.52
CA GLU A 160 -21.80 -13.19 -4.81
C GLU A 160 -20.73 -14.17 -4.32
N GLU A 161 -19.44 -13.86 -4.51
CA GLU A 161 -18.35 -14.71 -4.02
C GLU A 161 -18.30 -14.72 -2.48
N LEU A 162 -18.51 -13.57 -1.81
CA LEU A 162 -18.59 -13.50 -0.34
C LEU A 162 -19.68 -14.43 0.23
N LYS A 163 -20.83 -14.54 -0.43
CA LYS A 163 -21.91 -15.45 0.00
C LYS A 163 -21.53 -16.94 -0.08
N LYS A 164 -20.54 -17.28 -0.92
CA LYS A 164 -20.08 -18.66 -1.11
C LYS A 164 -19.02 -19.10 -0.08
N ALA A 165 -18.46 -18.17 0.70
CA ALA A 165 -17.42 -18.46 1.68
C ALA A 165 -17.84 -19.55 2.67
N GLU A 166 -16.96 -20.52 2.92
CA GLU A 166 -17.19 -21.67 3.79
C GLU A 166 -16.24 -21.70 4.99
N ASN A 167 -14.98 -21.25 4.83
CA ASN A 167 -13.94 -21.36 5.83
C ASN A 167 -13.48 -20.02 6.36
N TYR A 168 -13.06 -19.09 5.48
CA TYR A 168 -12.58 -17.79 5.90
C TYR A 168 -12.74 -16.69 4.86
N ILE A 169 -12.80 -15.43 5.35
CA ILE A 169 -12.81 -14.20 4.56
C ILE A 169 -11.79 -13.25 5.17
N PHE A 170 -10.76 -12.85 4.39
CA PHE A 170 -9.74 -11.89 4.82
C PHE A 170 -9.78 -10.65 3.94
N MET A 171 -9.76 -9.48 4.56
CA MET A 171 -9.91 -8.19 3.89
C MET A 171 -8.84 -7.20 4.36
N GLU A 172 -8.17 -6.54 3.42
CA GLU A 172 -7.15 -5.49 3.64
C GLU A 172 -7.46 -4.31 2.74
N TYR A 173 -7.82 -3.15 3.31
CA TYR A 173 -8.23 -1.97 2.55
C TYR A 173 -7.68 -0.69 3.14
N PHE A 174 -7.28 0.25 2.28
CA PHE A 174 -6.81 1.56 2.72
C PHE A 174 -7.93 2.43 3.29
N ILE A 175 -9.07 2.52 2.58
CA ILE A 175 -10.25 3.28 3.03
C ILE A 175 -11.42 2.34 3.23
N ILE A 176 -12.05 2.47 4.40
CA ILE A 176 -13.39 1.94 4.66
C ILE A 176 -14.28 3.12 5.09
N GLU A 177 -15.43 3.30 4.44
CA GLU A 177 -16.46 4.26 4.82
C GLU A 177 -17.80 3.53 4.96
N GLU A 178 -18.50 3.76 6.09
CA GLU A 178 -19.87 3.25 6.24
C GLU A 178 -20.77 3.89 5.21
N GLY A 179 -21.39 3.09 4.36
CA GLY A 179 -22.25 3.47 3.25
C GLY A 179 -22.87 2.22 2.64
N PHE A 180 -23.47 2.35 1.48
CA PHE A 180 -24.14 1.22 0.80
C PHE A 180 -23.15 0.10 0.49
N MET A 181 -21.99 0.43 -0.08
CA MET A 181 -20.98 -0.56 -0.48
C MET A 181 -20.51 -1.39 0.71
N PHE A 182 -19.94 -0.71 1.73
CA PHE A 182 -19.37 -1.44 2.87
C PHE A 182 -20.45 -2.10 3.74
N ASN A 183 -21.61 -1.47 3.94
CA ASN A 183 -22.69 -2.07 4.75
C ASN A 183 -23.29 -3.33 4.09
N SER A 184 -23.33 -3.37 2.76
CA SER A 184 -23.73 -4.59 2.02
C SER A 184 -22.76 -5.74 2.27
N ILE A 185 -21.45 -5.46 2.21
CA ILE A 185 -20.41 -6.44 2.55
C ILE A 185 -20.52 -6.83 4.01
N LEU A 186 -20.58 -5.89 4.94
CA LEU A 186 -20.62 -6.12 6.38
C LEU A 186 -21.80 -7.03 6.78
N SER A 187 -22.98 -6.83 6.16
CA SER A 187 -24.14 -7.68 6.39
C SER A 187 -23.86 -9.16 6.05
N ILE A 188 -23.17 -9.42 4.93
CA ILE A 188 -22.78 -10.76 4.55
C ILE A 188 -21.74 -11.32 5.53
N LEU A 189 -20.74 -10.50 5.92
CA LEU A 189 -19.71 -10.92 6.87
C LEU A 189 -20.29 -11.32 8.23
N GLU A 190 -21.27 -10.55 8.74
CA GLU A 190 -21.95 -10.86 10.00
C GLU A 190 -22.76 -12.16 9.91
N GLU A 191 -23.35 -12.46 8.76
CA GLU A 191 -24.03 -13.72 8.51
C GLU A 191 -23.03 -14.88 8.45
N LYS A 192 -21.92 -14.72 7.75
CA LYS A 192 -20.85 -15.72 7.62
C LYS A 192 -20.20 -16.05 8.97
N VAL A 193 -19.97 -15.05 9.82
CA VAL A 193 -19.48 -15.26 11.20
C VAL A 193 -20.46 -16.16 11.98
N LYS A 194 -21.78 -15.96 11.86
CA LYS A 194 -22.80 -16.82 12.52
C LYS A 194 -22.77 -18.26 11.99
N GLN A 195 -22.31 -18.46 10.76
CA GLN A 195 -22.14 -19.76 10.14
C GLN A 195 -20.80 -20.44 10.50
N GLY A 196 -19.94 -19.75 11.29
CA GLY A 196 -18.66 -20.28 11.72
C GLY A 196 -17.47 -19.92 10.81
N VAL A 197 -17.70 -19.10 9.78
CA VAL A 197 -16.64 -18.63 8.88
C VAL A 197 -15.74 -17.63 9.62
N GLU A 198 -14.42 -17.80 9.53
CA GLU A 198 -13.47 -16.88 10.13
C GLU A 198 -13.37 -15.60 9.30
N VAL A 199 -13.65 -14.43 9.89
CA VAL A 199 -13.56 -13.14 9.20
C VAL A 199 -12.49 -12.28 9.83
N ARG A 200 -11.52 -11.79 9.00
CA ARG A 200 -10.48 -10.83 9.39
C ARG A 200 -10.55 -9.58 8.54
N ILE A 201 -10.52 -8.42 9.17
CA ILE A 201 -10.49 -7.12 8.49
C ILE A 201 -9.28 -6.32 8.99
N MET A 202 -8.45 -5.87 8.05
CA MET A 202 -7.38 -4.90 8.26
C MET A 202 -7.68 -3.65 7.45
N TYR A 203 -7.49 -2.48 8.05
CA TYR A 203 -7.67 -1.20 7.34
C TYR A 203 -6.62 -0.19 7.77
N ASP A 204 -6.22 0.70 6.88
CA ASP A 204 -5.26 1.76 7.22
C ASP A 204 -5.91 2.83 8.08
N ASP A 205 -5.23 3.21 9.17
CA ASP A 205 -5.77 4.17 10.14
C ASP A 205 -5.82 5.60 9.58
N MET A 206 -4.87 5.99 8.71
CA MET A 206 -4.86 7.29 8.05
C MET A 206 -5.89 7.34 6.91
N GLY A 207 -5.93 6.30 6.08
CA GLY A 207 -6.90 6.19 4.99
C GLY A 207 -8.34 6.29 5.48
N SER A 208 -8.61 5.69 6.64
CA SER A 208 -9.94 5.70 7.27
C SER A 208 -10.12 6.75 8.36
N LEU A 209 -9.19 7.71 8.52
CA LEU A 209 -9.21 8.71 9.59
C LEU A 209 -10.47 9.58 9.61
N GLY A 210 -10.94 9.97 8.43
CA GLY A 210 -12.13 10.82 8.26
C GLY A 210 -13.45 10.07 8.17
N THR A 211 -13.42 8.74 8.08
CA THR A 211 -14.59 7.90 7.78
C THR A 211 -14.98 6.98 8.94
N LEU A 212 -13.99 6.50 9.72
CA LEU A 212 -14.21 5.57 10.82
C LEU A 212 -13.78 6.15 12.17
N PRO A 213 -14.50 5.84 13.27
CA PRO A 213 -14.05 6.19 14.62
C PRO A 213 -12.84 5.35 15.04
N ALA A 214 -11.98 5.87 15.93
CA ALA A 214 -10.79 5.16 16.42
C ALA A 214 -11.09 3.80 17.12
N SER A 215 -12.32 3.59 17.53
CA SER A 215 -12.79 2.35 18.17
C SER A 215 -13.40 1.34 17.18
N TYR A 216 -13.31 1.58 15.86
CA TYR A 216 -14.05 0.79 14.88
C TYR A 216 -13.65 -0.69 14.86
N ALA A 217 -12.35 -0.98 14.96
CA ALA A 217 -11.89 -2.36 15.08
C ALA A 217 -12.57 -3.09 16.27
N LYS A 218 -12.68 -2.43 17.43
CA LYS A 218 -13.39 -2.99 18.60
C LYS A 218 -14.89 -3.19 18.35
N GLN A 219 -15.50 -2.37 17.48
CA GLN A 219 -16.91 -2.55 17.10
C GLN A 219 -17.10 -3.77 16.21
N LEU A 220 -16.17 -4.01 15.27
CA LEU A 220 -16.16 -5.22 14.46
C LEU A 220 -15.90 -6.48 15.31
N GLU A 221 -15.00 -6.41 16.28
CA GLU A 221 -14.73 -7.54 17.20
C GLU A 221 -15.99 -7.94 18.02
N LYS A 222 -16.82 -6.97 18.41
CA LYS A 222 -18.12 -7.26 19.07
C LYS A 222 -19.11 -8.00 18.18
N LYS A 223 -18.92 -7.96 16.87
CA LYS A 223 -19.72 -8.67 15.86
C LYS A 223 -19.11 -10.04 15.51
N GLY A 224 -18.01 -10.44 16.17
CA GLY A 224 -17.27 -11.68 15.89
C GLY A 224 -16.28 -11.57 14.75
N ILE A 225 -16.06 -10.39 14.20
CA ILE A 225 -15.11 -10.13 13.11
C ILE A 225 -13.78 -9.69 13.74
N LYS A 226 -12.70 -10.46 13.52
CA LYS A 226 -11.37 -10.07 13.97
C LYS A 226 -10.92 -8.84 13.17
N ALA A 227 -10.49 -7.77 13.85
CA ALA A 227 -10.16 -6.51 13.16
C ALA A 227 -8.92 -5.83 13.74
N VAL A 228 -8.15 -5.16 12.87
CA VAL A 228 -7.00 -4.35 13.26
C VAL A 228 -6.85 -3.14 12.35
N SER A 229 -6.41 -2.00 12.91
CA SER A 229 -6.02 -0.85 12.11
C SER A 229 -4.51 -0.85 11.88
N PHE A 230 -4.11 -0.76 10.60
CA PHE A 230 -2.71 -0.65 10.20
C PHE A 230 -2.15 0.71 10.60
N ASN A 231 -0.96 0.71 11.18
CA ASN A 231 -0.18 1.89 11.56
C ASN A 231 -1.02 2.98 12.21
N ARG A 232 -1.59 2.67 13.37
CA ARG A 232 -2.47 3.55 14.13
C ARG A 232 -1.81 4.90 14.39
N ILE A 233 -2.53 5.97 14.05
CA ILE A 233 -2.05 7.33 14.25
C ILE A 233 -1.84 7.60 15.74
N SER A 234 -0.60 7.96 16.08
CA SER A 234 -0.21 8.45 17.38
C SER A 234 -0.18 9.99 17.39
N PRO A 235 -0.51 10.66 18.49
CA PRO A 235 -0.33 12.11 18.59
C PRO A 235 1.14 12.54 18.55
N ILE A 236 2.07 11.64 18.82
CA ILE A 236 3.51 11.94 18.74
C ILE A 236 3.92 12.02 17.26
N ILE A 237 4.49 13.15 16.86
CA ILE A 237 5.02 13.33 15.51
C ILE A 237 6.14 12.31 15.28
N ASN A 238 5.87 11.37 14.40
CA ASN A 238 6.83 10.35 14.03
C ASN A 238 6.68 10.10 12.52
N THR A 239 7.79 10.05 11.80
CA THR A 239 7.83 9.90 10.35
C THR A 239 7.35 8.54 9.87
N ILE A 240 7.32 7.55 10.75
CA ILE A 240 6.68 6.25 10.54
C ILE A 240 5.19 6.41 10.13
N MET A 241 4.56 7.54 10.47
CA MET A 241 3.17 7.82 10.07
C MET A 241 2.96 7.87 8.55
N ASN A 242 4.01 8.09 7.75
CA ASN A 242 3.94 8.09 6.29
C ASN A 242 3.91 6.68 5.68
N HIS A 243 4.34 5.66 6.43
CA HIS A 243 4.25 4.28 5.97
C HIS A 243 2.80 3.81 6.07
N ARG A 244 2.12 3.73 4.94
CA ARG A 244 0.69 3.40 4.84
C ARG A 244 0.48 2.12 4.05
N ASP A 245 -0.57 1.43 4.41
CA ASP A 245 -1.02 0.26 3.67
C ASP A 245 -2.07 0.68 2.65
N HIS A 246 -1.65 0.77 1.39
CA HIS A 246 -2.53 1.20 0.29
C HIS A 246 -3.14 0.02 -0.48
N ARG A 247 -2.95 -1.21 -0.01
CA ARG A 247 -3.49 -2.42 -0.65
C ARG A 247 -5.02 -2.46 -0.57
N LYS A 248 -5.62 -3.13 -1.54
CA LYS A 248 -7.03 -3.49 -1.57
C LYS A 248 -7.09 -4.96 -1.91
N ILE A 249 -7.28 -5.78 -0.91
CA ILE A 249 -7.27 -7.24 -1.01
C ILE A 249 -8.50 -7.80 -0.30
N LEU A 250 -9.21 -8.69 -0.97
CA LEU A 250 -10.22 -9.56 -0.38
C LEU A 250 -9.88 -10.99 -0.78
N ILE A 251 -9.82 -11.89 0.17
CA ILE A 251 -9.51 -13.31 -0.04
C ILE A 251 -10.66 -14.14 0.55
N ILE A 252 -11.12 -15.12 -0.21
CA ILE A 252 -12.18 -16.04 0.18
C ILE A 252 -11.68 -17.46 0.03
N ASP A 253 -11.59 -18.20 1.14
CA ASP A 253 -11.24 -19.62 1.24
C ASP A 253 -9.94 -20.02 0.52
N GLY A 254 -9.04 -19.08 0.21
CA GLY A 254 -7.85 -19.34 -0.62
C GLY A 254 -8.14 -19.73 -2.06
N LYS A 255 -9.39 -19.60 -2.49
CA LYS A 255 -9.88 -19.96 -3.84
C LYS A 255 -10.03 -18.73 -4.73
N VAL A 256 -10.49 -17.63 -4.14
CA VAL A 256 -10.80 -16.37 -4.85
C VAL A 256 -10.12 -15.22 -4.17
N ALA A 257 -9.50 -14.33 -4.94
CA ALA A 257 -9.01 -13.05 -4.47
C ALA A 257 -9.56 -11.91 -5.33
N PHE A 258 -9.83 -10.77 -4.69
CA PHE A 258 -10.12 -9.51 -5.37
C PHE A 258 -9.05 -8.51 -5.03
N SER A 259 -8.62 -7.74 -6.03
CA SER A 259 -7.72 -6.61 -5.90
C SER A 259 -8.14 -5.50 -6.87
N GLY A 260 -7.39 -4.39 -6.90
CA GLY A 260 -7.64 -3.28 -7.82
C GLY A 260 -7.48 -1.92 -7.16
N GLY A 261 -8.02 -0.88 -7.78
CA GLY A 261 -7.95 0.48 -7.29
C GLY A 261 -9.02 0.83 -6.25
N ALA A 262 -10.17 0.14 -6.27
CA ALA A 262 -11.34 0.49 -5.48
C ALA A 262 -11.17 0.25 -3.98
N ASN A 263 -11.46 1.28 -3.18
CA ASN A 263 -11.66 1.14 -1.74
C ASN A 263 -13.13 0.83 -1.41
N LEU A 264 -13.43 0.59 -0.13
CA LEU A 264 -14.78 0.28 0.33
C LEU A 264 -15.55 1.54 0.72
N ALA A 265 -15.92 2.34 -0.27
CA ALA A 265 -16.72 3.55 -0.10
C ALA A 265 -17.62 3.79 -1.32
N ASP A 266 -18.74 4.46 -1.09
CA ASP A 266 -19.82 4.62 -2.07
C ASP A 266 -19.45 5.39 -3.34
N GLU A 267 -18.43 6.25 -3.28
CA GLU A 267 -17.90 6.94 -4.45
C GLU A 267 -17.30 5.99 -5.49
N TYR A 268 -16.65 4.88 -5.08
CA TYR A 268 -16.03 3.93 -6.00
C TYR A 268 -17.03 3.12 -6.84
N ILE A 269 -18.28 3.05 -6.37
CA ILE A 269 -19.40 2.41 -7.10
C ILE A 269 -20.47 3.43 -7.53
N ASN A 270 -20.12 4.70 -7.59
CA ASN A 270 -20.97 5.81 -8.02
C ASN A 270 -22.34 5.92 -7.31
N LYS A 271 -22.47 5.37 -6.09
CA LYS A 271 -23.63 5.58 -5.21
C LYS A 271 -23.61 6.93 -4.49
N LYS A 272 -22.44 7.59 -4.52
CA LYS A 272 -22.23 8.92 -3.96
C LYS A 272 -21.34 9.73 -4.91
N VAL A 273 -21.86 10.88 -5.36
CA VAL A 273 -21.07 11.81 -6.17
C VAL A 273 -20.16 12.63 -5.24
N LYS A 274 -18.85 12.51 -5.42
CA LYS A 274 -17.84 13.24 -4.62
C LYS A 274 -17.03 14.21 -5.47
N HIS A 275 -16.50 13.76 -6.60
CA HIS A 275 -15.69 14.54 -7.55
C HIS A 275 -16.10 14.28 -9.00
N GLY A 276 -17.39 13.99 -9.25
CA GLY A 276 -17.92 13.55 -10.54
C GLY A 276 -18.14 12.05 -10.59
N HIS A 277 -18.26 11.50 -11.80
CA HIS A 277 -18.33 10.06 -12.02
C HIS A 277 -16.96 9.42 -11.78
N TRP A 278 -16.92 8.40 -10.93
CA TRP A 278 -15.68 7.72 -10.56
C TRP A 278 -15.44 6.53 -11.46
N MET A 279 -14.29 6.49 -12.11
CA MET A 279 -13.83 5.32 -12.86
C MET A 279 -12.72 4.63 -12.10
N ASP A 280 -12.97 3.42 -11.69
CA ASP A 280 -11.99 2.58 -11.02
C ASP A 280 -12.20 1.14 -11.45
N ASN A 281 -11.37 0.22 -10.97
CA ASN A 281 -11.41 -1.18 -11.37
C ASN A 281 -11.36 -2.13 -10.19
N ILE A 282 -11.83 -3.35 -10.46
CA ILE A 282 -11.68 -4.52 -9.59
C ILE A 282 -11.19 -5.67 -10.48
N ILE A 283 -10.23 -6.45 -9.99
CA ILE A 283 -9.79 -7.70 -10.59
C ILE A 283 -10.24 -8.83 -9.67
N CYS A 284 -10.87 -9.84 -10.23
CA CYS A 284 -11.17 -11.10 -9.57
C CYS A 284 -10.20 -12.16 -10.07
N ILE A 285 -9.56 -12.88 -9.17
CA ILE A 285 -8.54 -13.87 -9.46
C ILE A 285 -8.97 -15.20 -8.83
N LYS A 286 -8.92 -16.30 -9.59
CA LYS A 286 -9.26 -17.65 -9.15
C LYS A 286 -8.16 -18.62 -9.54
N GLY A 287 -7.59 -19.33 -8.57
CA GLY A 287 -6.53 -20.30 -8.83
C GLY A 287 -5.28 -20.08 -7.98
N LYS A 288 -4.15 -20.62 -8.44
CA LYS A 288 -2.90 -20.71 -7.66
C LYS A 288 -2.34 -19.36 -7.19
N ALA A 289 -2.51 -18.29 -7.96
CA ALA A 289 -2.00 -16.96 -7.58
C ALA A 289 -2.70 -16.34 -6.36
N VAL A 290 -3.86 -16.86 -5.95
CA VAL A 290 -4.54 -16.43 -4.71
C VAL A 290 -3.66 -16.64 -3.49
N TRP A 291 -2.74 -17.62 -3.54
CA TRP A 291 -1.77 -17.86 -2.49
C TRP A 291 -0.88 -16.66 -2.19
N SER A 292 -0.38 -15.95 -3.20
CA SER A 292 0.43 -14.74 -2.98
C SER A 292 -0.34 -13.65 -2.24
N TYR A 293 -1.62 -13.43 -2.58
CA TYR A 293 -2.46 -12.46 -1.84
C TYR A 293 -2.66 -12.87 -0.38
N LEU A 294 -2.81 -14.17 -0.14
CA LEU A 294 -2.93 -14.69 1.23
C LEU A 294 -1.64 -14.47 2.04
N VAL A 295 -0.48 -14.76 1.45
CA VAL A 295 0.83 -14.51 2.07
C VAL A 295 1.00 -13.02 2.38
N MET A 296 0.66 -12.12 1.44
CA MET A 296 0.71 -10.67 1.64
C MET A 296 -0.15 -10.21 2.83
N PHE A 297 -1.40 -10.68 2.89
CA PHE A 297 -2.32 -10.36 3.99
C PHE A 297 -1.81 -10.89 5.33
N LEU A 298 -1.44 -12.17 5.40
CA LEU A 298 -1.01 -12.81 6.65
C LEU A 298 0.29 -12.20 7.19
N THR A 299 1.18 -11.75 6.32
CA THR A 299 2.42 -11.04 6.72
C THR A 299 2.09 -9.80 7.55
N ASN A 300 1.23 -8.93 7.05
CA ASN A 300 0.83 -7.73 7.77
C ASN A 300 -0.02 -8.06 9.00
N TRP A 301 -0.94 -9.03 8.87
CA TRP A 301 -1.78 -9.45 9.98
C TRP A 301 -0.98 -9.98 11.16
N ASN A 302 -0.05 -10.92 10.93
CA ASN A 302 0.79 -11.50 11.97
C ASN A 302 1.65 -10.43 12.65
N ALA A 303 2.24 -9.52 11.87
CA ALA A 303 3.04 -8.43 12.40
C ALA A 303 2.25 -7.49 13.33
N LEU A 304 1.00 -7.18 12.99
CA LEU A 304 0.15 -6.24 13.73
C LEU A 304 -0.54 -6.88 14.94
N ARG A 305 -0.98 -8.12 14.80
CA ARG A 305 -1.67 -8.86 15.88
C ARG A 305 -0.70 -9.60 16.80
N HIS A 306 0.61 -9.67 16.43
CA HIS A 306 1.63 -10.47 17.12
C HIS A 306 1.24 -11.95 17.19
N GLU A 307 0.60 -12.43 16.14
CA GLU A 307 0.23 -13.82 15.95
C GLU A 307 1.32 -14.52 15.12
N ASP A 308 1.49 -15.82 15.32
CA ASP A 308 2.51 -16.61 14.64
C ASP A 308 1.82 -17.81 13.97
N PHE A 309 0.89 -17.51 13.05
CA PHE A 309 0.23 -18.55 12.30
C PHE A 309 1.17 -19.17 11.27
N ASP A 310 1.10 -20.49 11.14
CA ASP A 310 1.59 -21.16 9.96
C ASP A 310 0.66 -20.81 8.78
N TYR A 311 1.24 -20.24 7.73
CA TYR A 311 0.49 -19.83 6.54
C TYR A 311 -0.20 -21.03 5.88
N SER A 312 0.41 -22.23 5.95
CA SER A 312 -0.10 -23.47 5.35
C SER A 312 -1.49 -23.86 5.85
N VAL A 313 -1.87 -23.47 7.07
CA VAL A 313 -3.21 -23.72 7.64
C VAL A 313 -4.33 -23.12 6.78
N PHE A 314 -4.03 -22.05 6.04
CA PHE A 314 -4.98 -21.35 5.17
C PHE A 314 -4.79 -21.70 3.70
N LYS A 315 -3.84 -22.58 3.36
CA LYS A 315 -3.61 -23.02 2.00
C LYS A 315 -4.76 -23.89 1.54
N ASN A 316 -5.33 -23.55 0.40
CA ASN A 316 -6.31 -24.42 -0.22
C ASN A 316 -5.60 -25.39 -1.16
N GLU A 317 -5.73 -26.67 -0.90
CA GLU A 317 -5.16 -27.74 -1.73
C GLU A 317 -6.11 -28.15 -2.89
N ASP A 318 -7.40 -27.78 -2.80
CA ASP A 318 -8.41 -28.08 -3.83
C ASP A 318 -8.41 -27.05 -4.98
N VAL A 319 -7.34 -26.29 -5.15
CA VAL A 319 -7.23 -25.36 -6.27
C VAL A 319 -7.13 -26.13 -7.57
N VAL A 320 -8.15 -26.00 -8.42
CA VAL A 320 -8.27 -26.70 -9.69
C VAL A 320 -7.09 -26.31 -10.60
N ASP A 321 -6.39 -27.32 -11.12
CA ASP A 321 -5.30 -27.13 -12.09
C ASP A 321 -5.79 -26.80 -13.50
N GLU A 322 -7.08 -26.99 -13.78
CA GLU A 322 -7.67 -26.72 -15.10
C GLU A 322 -8.25 -25.31 -15.12
N THR A 323 -7.59 -24.41 -15.82
CA THR A 323 -8.07 -23.06 -16.11
C THR A 323 -8.21 -22.87 -17.62
N LEU A 324 -9.11 -21.98 -18.02
CA LEU A 324 -9.27 -21.57 -19.43
C LEU A 324 -8.26 -20.48 -19.83
N PHE A 325 -7.59 -19.86 -18.86
CA PHE A 325 -6.63 -18.81 -19.10
C PHE A 325 -5.25 -19.37 -19.44
N ASP A 326 -4.78 -19.07 -20.64
CA ASP A 326 -3.46 -19.43 -21.12
C ASP A 326 -2.50 -18.22 -20.98
N GLY A 327 -1.99 -18.03 -19.78
CA GLY A 327 -1.10 -16.92 -19.46
C GLY A 327 -0.50 -17.04 -18.06
N TYR A 328 0.21 -15.99 -17.65
CA TYR A 328 0.95 -15.95 -16.41
C TYR A 328 0.44 -14.80 -15.52
N ILE A 329 0.37 -15.03 -14.22
CA ILE A 329 0.02 -14.03 -13.22
C ILE A 329 1.11 -14.01 -12.15
N ALA A 330 1.65 -12.83 -11.90
CA ALA A 330 2.67 -12.59 -10.88
C ALA A 330 2.19 -11.49 -9.91
N PRO A 331 1.45 -11.82 -8.84
CA PRO A 331 1.09 -10.86 -7.82
C PRO A 331 2.33 -10.43 -7.04
N TYR A 332 2.57 -9.13 -6.97
CA TYR A 332 3.66 -8.55 -6.19
C TYR A 332 3.17 -7.43 -5.28
N ALA A 333 3.94 -7.06 -4.29
CA ALA A 333 3.63 -5.99 -3.37
C ALA A 333 4.83 -5.08 -3.17
N GLU A 334 4.55 -3.78 -3.12
CA GLU A 334 5.52 -2.75 -2.75
C GLU A 334 5.57 -2.57 -1.23
N THR A 335 6.74 -2.29 -0.70
CA THR A 335 6.92 -1.91 0.70
C THR A 335 7.97 -0.80 0.82
N PRO A 336 7.76 0.21 1.67
CA PRO A 336 8.78 1.22 1.94
C PRO A 336 9.86 0.74 2.91
N LEU A 337 9.90 -0.54 3.23
CA LEU A 337 10.79 -1.12 4.25
C LEU A 337 11.97 -1.91 3.66
N ASP A 338 12.00 -2.08 2.36
CA ASP A 338 13.14 -2.59 1.59
C ASP A 338 13.78 -1.45 0.76
N GLU A 339 14.80 -1.80 0.00
CA GLU A 339 15.57 -0.85 -0.80
C GLU A 339 15.15 -0.85 -2.29
N GLU A 340 14.27 -1.76 -2.68
CA GLU A 340 13.83 -1.91 -4.07
C GLU A 340 12.52 -1.17 -4.33
N LEU A 341 12.42 -0.54 -5.50
CA LEU A 341 11.20 0.07 -6.00
C LEU A 341 10.56 -0.86 -7.03
N THR A 342 10.09 -2.01 -6.56
CA THR A 342 9.54 -3.08 -7.39
C THR A 342 8.46 -2.57 -8.34
N GLY A 343 7.51 -1.78 -7.84
CA GLY A 343 6.43 -1.21 -8.65
C GLY A 343 6.93 -0.26 -9.72
N GLN A 344 7.87 0.63 -9.41
CA GLN A 344 8.48 1.54 -10.38
C GLN A 344 9.23 0.77 -11.46
N SER A 345 10.05 -0.20 -11.08
CA SER A 345 10.84 -1.02 -11.98
C SER A 345 9.96 -1.79 -12.97
N VAL A 346 8.84 -2.36 -12.51
CA VAL A 346 7.86 -3.02 -13.38
C VAL A 346 7.24 -2.03 -14.37
N TYR A 347 6.86 -0.82 -13.94
CA TYR A 347 6.32 0.19 -14.86
C TYR A 347 7.34 0.65 -15.88
N GLU A 348 8.59 0.88 -15.49
CA GLU A 348 9.66 1.28 -16.40
C GLU A 348 9.96 0.19 -17.43
N ASP A 349 9.94 -1.07 -17.02
CA ASP A 349 10.15 -2.20 -17.92
C ASP A 349 9.01 -2.34 -18.93
N LEU A 350 7.75 -2.18 -18.50
CA LEU A 350 6.59 -2.11 -19.39
C LEU A 350 6.71 -0.97 -20.40
N LEU A 351 7.17 0.22 -20.00
CA LEU A 351 7.40 1.35 -20.88
C LEU A 351 8.52 1.08 -21.87
N ASN A 352 9.62 0.50 -21.41
CA ASN A 352 10.79 0.21 -22.24
C ASN A 352 10.52 -0.87 -23.29
N SER A 353 9.74 -1.89 -22.94
CA SER A 353 9.36 -2.99 -23.85
C SER A 353 8.22 -2.63 -24.83
N ALA A 354 7.51 -1.55 -24.58
CA ALA A 354 6.41 -1.12 -25.43
C ALA A 354 6.87 -0.78 -26.87
N ASN A 355 6.12 -1.31 -27.88
CA ASN A 355 6.45 -1.13 -29.30
C ASN A 355 5.35 -0.41 -30.10
N LYS A 356 4.11 -0.38 -29.59
CA LYS A 356 2.96 0.20 -30.32
C LYS A 356 2.32 1.34 -29.54
N TYR A 357 1.85 1.08 -28.33
CA TYR A 357 1.20 2.07 -27.49
C TYR A 357 1.37 1.77 -26.01
N VAL A 358 1.27 2.82 -25.20
CA VAL A 358 1.14 2.77 -23.73
C VAL A 358 0.06 3.75 -23.32
N TYR A 359 -0.98 3.25 -22.65
CA TYR A 359 -2.05 4.07 -22.12
C TYR A 359 -2.07 3.97 -20.60
N ILE A 360 -1.91 5.11 -19.94
CA ILE A 360 -1.83 5.22 -18.49
C ILE A 360 -3.05 5.98 -17.99
N MET A 361 -3.81 5.35 -17.09
CA MET A 361 -4.91 6.01 -16.40
C MET A 361 -4.54 6.12 -14.92
N THR A 362 -4.42 7.34 -14.40
CA THR A 362 -4.02 7.57 -13.02
C THR A 362 -4.70 8.83 -12.46
N PRO A 363 -5.15 8.78 -11.18
CA PRO A 363 -5.66 9.98 -10.51
C PRO A 363 -4.56 10.96 -10.10
N TYR A 364 -3.31 10.48 -9.96
CA TYR A 364 -2.16 11.27 -9.50
C TYR A 364 -0.93 10.96 -10.35
N LEU A 365 -0.44 11.97 -11.08
CA LEU A 365 0.78 11.84 -11.85
C LEU A 365 1.95 12.44 -11.02
N ILE A 366 2.33 11.74 -9.96
CA ILE A 366 3.46 12.12 -9.11
C ILE A 366 4.59 11.13 -9.41
N ILE A 367 5.42 11.50 -10.37
CA ILE A 367 6.51 10.67 -10.90
C ILE A 367 7.84 11.39 -10.75
N ASP A 368 8.91 10.63 -10.63
CA ASP A 368 10.28 11.14 -10.52
C ASP A 368 10.90 11.42 -11.90
N SER A 369 12.15 11.86 -11.88
CA SER A 369 12.89 12.19 -13.10
C SER A 369 13.19 10.97 -13.97
N GLU A 370 13.33 9.78 -13.37
CA GLU A 370 13.63 8.53 -14.06
C GLU A 370 12.42 8.10 -14.87
N MET A 371 11.25 8.05 -14.24
CA MET A 371 9.98 7.75 -14.91
C MET A 371 9.64 8.77 -16.01
N ILE A 372 9.87 10.09 -15.77
CA ILE A 372 9.68 11.14 -16.79
C ILE A 372 10.57 10.86 -18.00
N ASN A 373 11.85 10.56 -17.79
CA ASN A 373 12.79 10.27 -18.88
C ASN A 373 12.39 9.01 -19.66
N THR A 374 11.95 7.96 -18.96
CA THR A 374 11.47 6.72 -19.57
C THR A 374 10.24 6.97 -20.44
N LEU A 375 9.26 7.73 -19.98
CA LEU A 375 8.07 8.15 -20.74
C LEU A 375 8.46 8.94 -22.00
N ILE A 376 9.34 9.95 -21.86
CA ILE A 376 9.84 10.76 -22.98
C ILE A 376 10.57 9.88 -24.00
N HIS A 377 11.41 8.96 -23.54
CA HIS A 377 12.16 8.06 -24.42
C HIS A 377 11.20 7.14 -25.19
N THR A 378 10.24 6.54 -24.52
CA THR A 378 9.22 5.66 -25.12
C THR A 378 8.42 6.40 -26.18
N ALA A 379 7.97 7.63 -25.92
CA ALA A 379 7.28 8.45 -26.91
C ALA A 379 8.18 8.80 -28.12
N LYS A 380 9.46 9.13 -27.89
CA LYS A 380 10.44 9.41 -28.96
C LYS A 380 10.80 8.20 -29.81
N LYS A 381 10.65 6.98 -29.29
CA LYS A 381 10.75 5.74 -30.07
C LYS A 381 9.60 5.57 -31.09
N GLY A 382 8.58 6.42 -31.03
CA GLY A 382 7.40 6.34 -31.90
C GLY A 382 6.23 5.54 -31.29
N VAL A 383 6.29 5.19 -30.02
CA VAL A 383 5.19 4.56 -29.28
C VAL A 383 4.11 5.62 -28.98
N ASP A 384 2.84 5.28 -29.20
CA ASP A 384 1.69 6.15 -28.84
C ASP A 384 1.50 6.14 -27.32
N VAL A 385 2.05 7.14 -26.64
CA VAL A 385 1.95 7.30 -25.18
C VAL A 385 0.80 8.24 -24.83
N ARG A 386 -0.20 7.75 -24.09
CA ARG A 386 -1.34 8.55 -23.63
C ARG A 386 -1.50 8.45 -22.13
N ILE A 387 -1.68 9.61 -21.49
CA ILE A 387 -1.93 9.72 -20.05
C ILE A 387 -3.31 10.32 -19.85
N ILE A 388 -4.16 9.61 -19.12
CA ILE A 388 -5.54 10.00 -18.82
C ILE A 388 -5.61 10.34 -17.33
N MET A 389 -6.01 11.57 -17.04
CA MET A 389 -6.13 12.10 -15.68
C MET A 389 -7.54 12.63 -15.44
N PRO A 390 -8.03 12.68 -14.18
CA PRO A 390 -9.32 13.26 -13.86
C PRO A 390 -9.39 14.73 -14.24
N GLY A 391 -10.49 15.14 -14.91
CA GLY A 391 -10.75 16.55 -15.21
C GLY A 391 -11.08 17.39 -13.96
N ILE A 392 -11.50 16.74 -12.88
CA ILE A 392 -11.73 17.35 -11.56
C ILE A 392 -10.80 16.66 -10.58
N ALA A 393 -9.79 17.38 -10.10
CA ALA A 393 -8.85 16.85 -9.11
C ALA A 393 -9.52 16.67 -7.74
N ASP A 394 -9.33 15.51 -7.13
CA ASP A 394 -9.81 15.25 -5.76
C ASP A 394 -8.87 15.80 -4.69
N LYS A 395 -7.60 16.08 -5.04
CA LYS A 395 -6.57 16.68 -4.19
C LYS A 395 -5.79 17.75 -4.95
N GLN A 396 -5.51 18.87 -4.27
CA GLN A 396 -4.76 19.98 -4.88
C GLN A 396 -3.34 19.59 -5.30
N LEU A 397 -2.71 18.65 -4.59
CA LEU A 397 -1.38 18.14 -4.92
C LEU A 397 -1.32 17.41 -6.27
N SER A 398 -2.41 16.83 -6.74
CA SER A 398 -2.46 16.18 -8.06
C SER A 398 -2.28 17.15 -9.24
N LEU A 399 -2.43 18.45 -9.00
CA LEU A 399 -2.28 19.51 -10.01
C LEU A 399 -0.85 20.06 -10.12
N ILE A 400 0.04 19.71 -9.22
CA ILE A 400 1.39 20.33 -9.16
C ILE A 400 2.24 19.96 -10.39
N HIS A 401 2.00 18.80 -10.99
CA HIS A 401 2.76 18.31 -12.15
C HIS A 401 2.06 18.52 -13.50
N ILE A 402 0.90 19.18 -13.51
CA ILE A 402 0.16 19.56 -14.71
C ILE A 402 0.53 20.99 -15.10
#